data_e932af56de6e7788fd22f69c020a2d5a
#
_entry.id   e932af56de6e7788fd22f69c020a2d5a
#
_cell.length_a   1.000
_cell.length_b   1.000
_cell.length_c   1.000
_cell.angle_alpha   90.00
_cell.angle_beta   90.00
_cell.angle_gamma   90.00
#
_symmetry.space_group_name_H-M   'P 1'
#
loop_
_entity.id
_entity.type
_entity.pdbx_description
1 polymer ?
#
loop_
_entity_poly.entity_id
_entity_poly.type
_entity_poly.pdbx_seq_one_letter_code
_entity_poly.pdbx_strand_id
1 'polypeptide(L)'
;MKKIFLSFLLFCTLSTSYAKIDIERIDPPFWWTGMQDRELQIMLYGKNIADCKIKIDYPGVTLTKAVSLDSKNYLFLYLSIAPETQPGNFDIQLSRKREKQNIPYALNARTIQGKNRKG
;
A
#
# COMPACT_ATOMS: atom_id res chain seq x y z
N MET A 1 -20.94 16.16 -48.86
CA MET A 1 -20.32 15.94 -48.85
C MET A 1 -19.33 15.84 -47.93
N LYS A 2 -18.68 16.12 -47.53
CA LYS A 2 -17.74 15.99 -46.80
C LYS A 2 -17.90 16.21 -45.42
N LYS A 3 -18.74 16.53 -44.86
CA LYS A 3 -18.88 16.77 -43.62
C LYS A 3 -18.91 15.65 -42.76
N ILE A 4 -18.83 14.56 -43.10
CA ILE A 4 -18.83 13.48 -42.37
C ILE A 4 -17.81 13.31 -41.38
N PHE A 5 -16.73 13.70 -41.67
CA PHE A 5 -15.69 13.42 -40.80
C PHE A 5 -15.82 14.09 -39.50
N LEU A 6 -16.66 14.93 -39.34
CA LEU A 6 -16.70 15.53 -38.17
C LEU A 6 -17.06 14.65 -37.10
N SER A 7 -17.79 13.67 -37.32
CA SER A 7 -18.22 12.92 -36.30
C SER A 7 -17.24 12.21 -35.55
N PHE A 8 -16.16 11.86 -36.14
CA PHE A 8 -15.31 11.01 -35.43
C PHE A 8 -14.57 11.76 -34.43
N LEU A 9 -14.57 12.97 -34.47
CA LEU A 9 -13.85 13.61 -33.58
C LEU A 9 -14.30 13.46 -32.26
N LEU A 10 -15.47 13.38 -32.00
CA LEU A 10 -15.86 13.31 -30.75
C LEU A 10 -15.56 12.16 -30.03
N PHE A 11 -15.33 11.07 -30.63
CA PHE A 11 -15.05 9.99 -29.91
C PHE A 11 -13.79 10.03 -29.25
N CYS A 12 -12.98 10.83 -29.55
CA CYS A 12 -11.73 10.87 -28.97
C CYS A 12 -11.85 11.33 -27.59
N THR A 13 -12.85 12.00 -27.26
CA THR A 13 -12.86 12.53 -25.99
C THR A 13 -13.33 11.60 -24.98
N LEU A 14 -13.54 10.42 -25.31
CA LEU A 14 -13.93 9.54 -24.40
C LEU A 14 -12.97 9.07 -23.50
N SER A 15 -12.27 9.72 -22.86
CA SER A 15 -11.31 9.23 -22.02
C SER A 15 -12.03 8.79 -20.82
N THR A 16 -11.91 7.61 -20.43
CA THR A 16 -12.55 7.18 -19.33
C THR A 16 -11.75 7.49 -18.18
N SER A 17 -12.27 7.91 -17.15
CA SER A 17 -11.51 8.18 -16.03
C SER A 17 -11.98 7.23 -14.98
N TYR A 18 -11.09 6.42 -14.44
CA TYR A 18 -11.39 5.54 -13.40
C TYR A 18 -10.99 6.16 -12.10
N ALA A 19 -11.71 5.87 -11.06
CA ALA A 19 -11.36 6.35 -9.76
C ALA A 19 -10.10 5.63 -9.37
N LYS A 20 -9.04 6.29 -9.08
CA LYS A 20 -7.83 5.66 -8.73
C LYS A 20 -7.78 5.36 -7.28
N ILE A 21 -7.06 4.33 -6.89
CA ILE A 21 -6.79 4.04 -5.50
C ILE A 21 -5.77 5.05 -5.06
N ASP A 22 -6.12 5.88 -4.08
CA ASP A 22 -5.24 6.93 -3.65
C ASP A 22 -5.06 6.83 -2.15
N ILE A 23 -3.85 6.63 -1.69
CA ILE A 23 -3.57 6.51 -0.27
C ILE A 23 -3.01 7.83 0.22
N GLU A 24 -3.69 8.43 1.18
CA GLU A 24 -3.29 9.72 1.69
C GLU A 24 -2.42 9.62 2.93
N ARG A 25 -2.53 8.55 3.67
CA ARG A 25 -1.71 8.39 4.85
C ARG A 25 -1.41 6.94 5.10
N ILE A 26 -0.25 6.68 5.64
CA ILE A 26 0.14 5.36 6.03
C ILE A 26 0.84 5.50 7.36
N ASP A 27 0.46 4.72 8.35
CA ASP A 27 0.98 4.86 9.69
C ASP A 27 1.15 3.50 10.36
N PRO A 28 2.35 3.12 10.75
CA PRO A 28 3.57 3.94 10.70
C PRO A 28 4.10 3.98 9.26
N PRO A 29 4.84 5.02 8.93
CA PRO A 29 5.27 5.18 7.54
C PRO A 29 6.44 4.28 7.15
N PHE A 30 7.10 3.67 8.13
CA PHE A 30 8.14 2.69 7.88
C PHE A 30 8.31 1.88 9.15
N TRP A 31 9.10 0.83 9.11
CA TRP A 31 9.29 0.01 10.29
C TRP A 31 10.73 -0.52 10.30
N TRP A 32 11.03 -1.42 11.20
CA TRP A 32 12.36 -1.97 11.36
C TRP A 32 12.33 -3.48 11.37
N THR A 33 13.42 -4.09 10.93
CA THR A 33 13.60 -5.51 11.12
C THR A 33 14.17 -5.74 12.53
N GLY A 34 14.09 -6.94 12.99
CA GLY A 34 14.72 -7.28 14.27
C GLY A 34 14.04 -6.79 15.52
N MET A 35 12.79 -6.44 15.42
CA MET A 35 12.04 -6.01 16.58
C MET A 35 11.64 -7.22 17.40
N GLN A 36 11.57 -7.03 18.70
CA GLN A 36 11.16 -8.11 19.54
C GLN A 36 9.74 -8.53 19.25
N ASP A 37 8.87 -7.59 19.05
CA ASP A 37 7.51 -7.88 18.66
C ASP A 37 7.50 -8.04 17.17
N ARG A 38 7.17 -9.20 16.67
CA ARG A 38 7.17 -9.44 15.27
C ARG A 38 5.93 -8.98 14.55
N GLU A 39 4.96 -8.48 15.28
CA GLU A 39 3.74 -8.05 14.62
C GLU A 39 3.76 -6.59 14.33
N LEU A 40 3.29 -6.21 13.18
CA LEU A 40 3.22 -4.83 12.77
C LEU A 40 1.82 -4.55 12.23
N GLN A 41 1.19 -3.53 12.74
CA GLN A 41 -0.11 -3.13 12.24
C GLN A 41 0.06 -1.82 11.48
N ILE A 42 -0.35 -1.79 10.24
CA ILE A 42 -0.25 -0.60 9.41
C ILE A 42 -1.64 -0.10 9.10
N MET A 43 -1.87 1.18 9.34
CA MET A 43 -3.13 1.80 8.98
C MET A 43 -2.98 2.51 7.66
N LEU A 44 -3.86 2.25 6.73
CA LEU A 44 -3.92 2.98 5.47
C LEU A 44 -5.17 3.83 5.48
N TYR A 45 -5.02 5.07 5.04
CA TYR A 45 -6.16 5.96 4.93
C TYR A 45 -6.25 6.51 3.53
N GLY A 46 -7.39 6.41 2.93
CA GLY A 46 -7.63 6.95 1.60
C GLY A 46 -9.08 6.75 1.26
N LYS A 47 -9.58 7.50 0.31
CA LYS A 47 -10.98 7.46 0.01
C LYS A 47 -11.42 6.12 -0.54
N ASN A 48 -12.40 5.52 0.11
CA ASN A 48 -13.00 4.27 -0.37
C ASN A 48 -12.02 3.11 -0.57
N ILE A 49 -11.05 2.98 0.29
CA ILE A 49 -10.06 1.94 0.11
C ILE A 49 -10.40 0.65 0.85
N ALA A 50 -11.45 0.64 1.64
CA ALA A 50 -11.71 -0.51 2.50
C ALA A 50 -11.91 -1.82 1.77
N ASP A 51 -12.33 -1.80 0.54
CA ASP A 51 -12.55 -3.02 -0.21
C ASP A 51 -11.39 -3.40 -1.10
N CYS A 52 -10.26 -2.74 -0.98
CA CYS A 52 -9.11 -3.10 -1.77
C CYS A 52 -8.54 -4.41 -1.30
N LYS A 53 -7.98 -5.16 -2.22
CA LYS A 53 -7.26 -6.36 -1.88
C LYS A 53 -5.82 -6.00 -1.72
N ILE A 54 -5.16 -6.64 -0.77
CA ILE A 54 -3.80 -6.31 -0.44
C ILE A 54 -2.89 -7.49 -0.71
N LYS A 55 -1.74 -7.22 -1.28
CA LYS A 55 -0.75 -8.25 -1.48
C LYS A 55 0.61 -7.72 -1.10
N ILE A 56 1.37 -8.50 -0.37
CA ILE A 56 2.72 -8.14 0.00
C ILE A 56 3.60 -9.34 -0.33
N ASP A 57 4.70 -9.07 -1.02
CA ASP A 57 5.56 -10.13 -1.47
C ASP A 57 6.99 -9.76 -1.10
N TYR A 58 7.44 -10.14 0.06
CA TYR A 58 8.79 -9.85 0.51
C TYR A 58 9.21 -10.98 1.46
N PRO A 59 10.41 -11.53 1.29
CA PRO A 59 10.82 -12.63 2.14
C PRO A 59 10.82 -12.26 3.62
N GLY A 60 10.16 -13.04 4.40
CA GLY A 60 10.08 -12.80 5.84
C GLY A 60 8.90 -11.97 6.28
N VAL A 61 8.18 -11.35 5.38
CA VAL A 61 7.03 -10.52 5.73
C VAL A 61 5.76 -11.22 5.26
N THR A 62 4.85 -11.45 6.18
CA THR A 62 3.60 -12.12 5.86
C THR A 62 2.42 -11.25 6.24
N LEU A 63 1.50 -11.06 5.32
CA LEU A 63 0.27 -10.36 5.61
C LEU A 63 -0.67 -11.36 6.26
N THR A 64 -0.97 -11.19 7.54
CA THR A 64 -1.82 -12.14 8.23
C THR A 64 -3.30 -11.81 8.04
N LYS A 65 -3.63 -10.55 7.95
CA LYS A 65 -4.99 -10.17 7.63
C LYS A 65 -5.10 -8.70 7.29
N ALA A 66 -6.13 -8.34 6.60
CA ALA A 66 -6.45 -6.96 6.30
C ALA A 66 -7.87 -6.76 6.79
N VAL A 67 -8.09 -5.72 7.59
CA VAL A 67 -9.37 -5.51 8.23
C VAL A 67 -9.91 -4.14 7.94
N SER A 68 -11.17 -4.05 7.60
CA SER A 68 -11.81 -2.77 7.49
C SER A 68 -12.86 -2.69 8.57
N LEU A 69 -13.11 -1.49 9.06
CA LEU A 69 -14.11 -1.30 10.07
C LEU A 69 -15.29 -0.57 9.43
N ASP A 70 -15.98 0.23 10.19
CA ASP A 70 -17.15 0.91 9.67
C ASP A 70 -16.84 1.91 8.57
N SER A 71 -15.73 2.56 8.65
CA SER A 71 -15.41 3.57 7.68
C SER A 71 -14.84 2.94 6.43
N LYS A 72 -15.26 3.40 5.26
CA LYS A 72 -14.76 2.86 4.03
C LYS A 72 -13.43 3.45 3.65
N ASN A 73 -12.92 4.35 4.45
CA ASN A 73 -11.69 5.05 4.12
C ASN A 73 -10.46 4.53 4.85
N TYR A 74 -10.63 3.51 5.67
CA TYR A 74 -9.50 2.97 6.43
C TYR A 74 -9.33 1.49 6.18
N LEU A 75 -8.09 1.04 6.19
CA LEU A 75 -7.80 -0.35 6.05
C LEU A 75 -6.61 -0.65 6.97
N PHE A 76 -6.74 -1.66 7.81
CA PHE A 76 -5.71 -2.01 8.76
C PHE A 76 -5.06 -3.31 8.33
N LEU A 77 -3.75 -3.29 8.15
CA LEU A 77 -3.01 -4.45 7.71
C LEU A 77 -2.25 -5.00 8.89
N TYR A 78 -2.31 -6.30 9.06
CA TYR A 78 -1.58 -6.96 10.14
C TYR A 78 -0.51 -7.81 9.49
N LEU A 79 0.74 -7.53 9.84
CA LEU A 79 1.85 -8.23 9.24
C LEU A 79 2.68 -8.93 10.29
N SER A 80 3.28 -10.01 9.90
CA SER A 80 4.22 -10.70 10.76
C SER A 80 5.58 -10.61 10.09
N ILE A 81 6.60 -10.21 10.83
CA ILE A 81 7.94 -10.04 10.28
C ILE A 81 8.85 -11.05 10.95
N ALA A 82 9.37 -11.97 10.18
CA ALA A 82 10.22 -13.02 10.71
C ALA A 82 11.53 -12.42 11.22
N PRO A 83 12.15 -13.06 12.20
CA PRO A 83 13.37 -12.50 12.79
C PRO A 83 14.52 -12.38 11.81
N GLU A 84 14.56 -13.24 10.82
CA GLU A 84 15.67 -13.18 9.87
C GLU A 84 15.38 -12.29 8.68
N THR A 85 14.30 -11.52 8.70
CA THR A 85 13.97 -10.64 7.57
C THR A 85 15.05 -9.61 7.37
N GLN A 86 15.41 -9.40 6.12
CA GLN A 86 16.45 -8.44 5.79
C GLN A 86 15.87 -7.05 5.57
N PRO A 87 16.62 -6.01 5.90
CA PRO A 87 16.15 -4.66 5.62
C PRO A 87 15.99 -4.45 4.13
N GLY A 88 15.11 -3.60 3.75
CA GLY A 88 14.86 -3.30 2.34
C GLY A 88 13.52 -2.63 2.16
N ASN A 89 13.05 -2.64 0.95
CA ASN A 89 11.76 -2.04 0.64
C ASN A 89 10.87 -3.05 -0.03
N PHE A 90 9.59 -2.99 0.25
CA PHE A 90 8.65 -3.82 -0.47
C PHE A 90 7.45 -2.98 -0.82
N ASP A 91 6.64 -3.44 -1.72
CA ASP A 91 5.45 -2.72 -2.11
C ASP A 91 4.24 -3.31 -1.41
N ILE A 92 3.41 -2.43 -0.87
CA ILE A 92 2.10 -2.83 -0.42
C ILE A 92 1.24 -2.67 -1.66
N GLN A 93 0.80 -3.79 -2.21
CA GLN A 93 0.07 -3.76 -3.47
C GLN A 93 -1.42 -3.77 -3.20
N LEU A 94 -2.09 -2.74 -3.68
CA LEU A 94 -3.53 -2.64 -3.52
C LEU A 94 -4.20 -2.85 -4.86
N SER A 95 -5.29 -3.55 -4.88
CA SER A 95 -6.05 -3.71 -6.12
C SER A 95 -7.53 -3.68 -5.83
N ARG A 96 -8.28 -3.15 -6.78
CA ARG A 96 -9.72 -3.07 -6.69
C ARG A 96 -10.24 -3.02 -8.11
N LYS A 97 -10.93 -4.04 -8.56
CA LYS A 97 -11.38 -4.14 -9.94
C LYS A 97 -10.21 -3.97 -10.88
N ARG A 98 -10.17 -2.92 -11.67
CA ARG A 98 -9.07 -2.75 -12.60
C ARG A 98 -8.03 -1.80 -12.09
N GLU A 99 -8.21 -1.27 -10.91
CA GLU A 99 -7.29 -0.29 -10.37
C GLU A 99 -6.21 -0.97 -9.55
N LYS A 100 -5.01 -0.48 -9.63
CA LYS A 100 -3.91 -1.01 -8.87
C LYS A 100 -3.04 0.12 -8.38
N GLN A 101 -2.49 -0.04 -7.19
CA GLN A 101 -1.61 0.95 -6.64
C GLN A 101 -0.58 0.25 -5.79
N ASN A 102 0.67 0.63 -5.94
CA ASN A 102 1.75 0.06 -5.13
C ASN A 102 2.31 1.16 -4.26
N ILE A 103 2.45 0.87 -2.97
CA ILE A 103 2.99 1.83 -2.04
C ILE A 103 4.28 1.27 -1.48
N PRO A 104 5.39 1.91 -1.74
CA PRO A 104 6.65 1.42 -1.22
C PRO A 104 6.71 1.58 0.30
N TYR A 105 7.20 0.57 0.96
CA TYR A 105 7.30 0.57 2.40
C TYR A 105 8.69 0.12 2.81
N ALA A 106 9.32 0.87 3.66
CA ALA A 106 10.69 0.61 4.04
C ALA A 106 10.81 -0.15 5.34
N LEU A 107 11.69 -1.16 5.36
CA LEU A 107 12.06 -1.82 6.56
C LEU A 107 13.52 -1.49 6.79
N ASN A 108 13.79 -0.77 7.84
CA ASN A 108 15.14 -0.34 8.15
C ASN A 108 15.82 -1.33 9.09
N ALA A 109 17.10 -1.35 9.06
CA ALA A 109 17.83 -2.19 9.99
C ALA A 109 17.73 -1.59 11.38
N ARG A 110 17.42 -2.43 12.36
CA ARG A 110 17.43 -1.96 13.72
C ARG A 110 18.75 -2.36 14.28
N THR A 111 19.55 -1.39 14.68
CA THR A 111 20.84 -1.70 15.20
C THR A 111 20.80 -1.56 16.69
N ILE A 112 21.38 -2.49 17.36
CA ILE A 112 21.44 -2.43 18.75
C ILE A 112 22.28 -1.38 19.26
N GLN A 113 23.31 -1.06 18.56
CA GLN A 113 24.14 -0.04 19.01
C GLN A 113 23.47 1.26 18.99
N GLY A 114 22.43 1.39 18.29
CA GLY A 114 21.76 2.65 18.24
C GLY A 114 21.43 3.10 19.59
N LYS A 115 21.26 2.19 20.49
CA LYS A 115 20.87 2.60 21.71
C LYS A 115 21.97 3.10 22.48
N ASN A 116 23.12 2.83 22.10
CA ASN A 116 24.15 3.31 22.80
C ASN A 116 24.33 4.69 22.61
N ARG A 117 23.82 5.14 21.87
CA ARG A 117 23.99 6.38 21.61
C ARG A 117 23.57 7.19 22.47
N LYS A 118 23.62 6.95 23.16
CA LYS A 118 23.26 7.45 23.86
C LYS A 118 23.05 8.03 24.11
N GLY A 119 23.16 7.78 23.77
CA GLY A 119 22.89 8.22 23.87
C GLY A 119 22.93 8.46 24.04
#